data_3018fc31537769916f8984a941bd19ea
#
_entry.id   3018fc31537769916f8984a941bd19ea
#
_cell.length_a   1.000
_cell.length_b   1.000
_cell.length_c   1.000
_cell.angle_alpha   90.00
_cell.angle_beta   90.00
_cell.angle_gamma   90.00
#
_symmetry.space_group_name_H-M   'P 1'
#
loop_
_entity.id
_entity.type
_entity.pdbx_description
1 polymer ?
#
loop_
_entity_poly.entity_id
_entity_poly.type
_entity_poly.pdbx_seq_one_letter_code
_entity_poly.pdbx_strand_id
1 'polypeptide(L)'
;MAGSTLRVASVPFVSRDGDCAHNAAQIAACLVDVAREGIALAVFPELCLSGYTDTAKLSRASLDALAEPLDGASIRTVAAAVQRTGVACGVGLIERAPDGRLFNSYVMCLQDGARHCHRKLHAAEHRRIVSGDRHTVFDTGWGVRIGILTGGDSYLVENVRMTALLGASVLIAPHRSGRASRTGEHPLQPLPMMYRSPVDTDTMESMHGWLCARAADNGMFIVFSDGHEASNDQATDAAALIVDPSGLVLATSGTSGAYAAANLDLASIERSRGRQWLAARRPDLYALLAQSAADRSREYDEPPNASARGSVALGFAVVSRHRLMR
;
A
#
# COMPACT_ATOMS: atom_id res chain seq x y z
N MET A 1 -10.18 -13.14 28.56
CA MET A 1 -8.98 -12.39 28.14
C MET A 1 -9.47 -11.11 27.52
N ALA A 2 -9.11 -9.94 28.07
CA ALA A 2 -9.46 -8.66 27.45
C ALA A 2 -8.81 -8.63 26.07
N GLY A 3 -9.59 -8.43 25.03
CA GLY A 3 -9.09 -8.35 23.66
C GLY A 3 -8.05 -7.23 23.60
N SER A 4 -6.85 -7.54 23.09
CA SER A 4 -5.84 -6.52 22.87
C SER A 4 -6.33 -5.60 21.74
N THR A 5 -6.41 -4.31 22.04
CA THR A 5 -6.73 -3.28 21.04
C THR A 5 -5.48 -2.49 20.69
N LEU A 6 -5.30 -2.16 19.42
CA LEU A 6 -4.25 -1.28 18.96
C LEU A 6 -4.88 0.02 18.45
N ARG A 7 -4.58 1.15 19.06
CA ARG A 7 -5.08 2.45 18.62
C ARG A 7 -4.13 3.03 17.58
N VAL A 8 -4.65 3.28 16.38
CA VAL A 8 -3.86 3.74 15.24
C VAL A 8 -4.40 5.05 14.68
N ALA A 9 -3.52 5.84 14.06
CA ALA A 9 -3.88 7.01 13.28
C ALA A 9 -3.34 6.92 11.87
N SER A 10 -4.17 7.25 10.90
CA SER A 10 -3.77 7.56 9.53
C SER A 10 -3.77 9.07 9.36
N VAL A 11 -2.63 9.64 9.03
CA VAL A 11 -2.39 11.09 9.02
C VAL A 11 -2.23 11.57 7.59
N PRO A 12 -3.24 12.26 7.01
CA PRO A 12 -3.04 12.97 5.75
C PRO A 12 -1.98 14.05 5.97
N PHE A 13 -1.05 14.17 5.03
CA PHE A 13 0.09 15.06 5.25
C PHE A 13 0.41 15.88 3.99
N VAL A 14 0.56 17.18 4.20
CA VAL A 14 0.98 18.13 3.16
C VAL A 14 2.46 18.41 3.33
N SER A 15 3.26 17.85 2.42
CA SER A 15 4.70 18.04 2.43
C SER A 15 5.11 19.34 1.79
N ARG A 16 6.22 19.93 2.26
CA ARG A 16 6.99 20.91 1.48
C ARG A 16 7.92 20.16 0.54
N ASP A 17 7.81 20.47 -0.74
CA ASP A 17 8.66 19.88 -1.76
C ASP A 17 10.14 20.17 -1.50
N GLY A 18 10.93 19.11 -1.42
CA GLY A 18 12.36 19.18 -1.23
C GLY A 18 12.84 19.60 0.16
N ASP A 19 11.97 19.95 1.09
CA ASP A 19 12.35 20.39 2.43
C ASP A 19 12.19 19.25 3.46
N CYS A 20 13.06 18.25 3.32
CA CYS A 20 13.03 17.06 4.18
C CYS A 20 13.14 17.40 5.68
N ALA A 21 13.92 18.42 6.03
CA ALA A 21 14.10 18.84 7.42
C ALA A 21 12.79 19.41 8.02
N HIS A 22 12.11 20.28 7.27
CA HIS A 22 10.81 20.82 7.66
C HIS A 22 9.79 19.70 7.80
N ASN A 23 9.67 18.83 6.81
CA ASN A 23 8.71 17.73 6.79
C ASN A 23 8.92 16.80 8.00
N ALA A 24 10.17 16.43 8.28
CA ALA A 24 10.51 15.61 9.45
C ALA A 24 10.16 16.30 10.79
N ALA A 25 10.38 17.62 10.89
CA ALA A 25 10.02 18.38 12.08
C ALA A 25 8.49 18.47 12.27
N GLN A 26 7.71 18.66 11.21
CA GLN A 26 6.25 18.64 11.27
C GLN A 26 5.69 17.27 11.67
N ILE A 27 6.25 16.19 11.11
CA ILE A 27 5.90 14.81 11.53
C ILE A 27 6.22 14.60 13.00
N ALA A 28 7.40 15.03 13.47
CA ALA A 28 7.78 14.93 14.87
C ALA A 28 6.86 15.72 15.81
N ALA A 29 6.35 16.87 15.38
CA ALA A 29 5.36 17.65 16.14
C ALA A 29 4.00 16.93 16.17
N CYS A 30 3.54 16.41 15.04
CA CYS A 30 2.30 15.64 14.96
C CYS A 30 2.33 14.41 15.90
N LEU A 31 3.49 13.72 16.03
CA LEU A 31 3.62 12.58 16.95
C LEU A 31 3.39 12.98 18.41
N VAL A 32 3.74 14.21 18.81
CA VAL A 32 3.44 14.72 20.14
C VAL A 32 1.93 14.90 20.35
N ASP A 33 1.23 15.38 19.33
CA ASP A 33 -0.21 15.62 19.44
C ASP A 33 -1.00 14.30 19.47
N VAL A 34 -0.69 13.36 18.57
CA VAL A 34 -1.40 12.06 18.55
C VAL A 34 -1.07 11.20 19.78
N ALA A 35 0.11 11.38 20.39
CA ALA A 35 0.45 10.70 21.65
C ALA A 35 -0.50 11.06 22.79
N ARG A 36 -0.96 12.32 22.86
CA ARG A 36 -1.92 12.78 23.88
C ARG A 36 -3.28 12.09 23.77
N GLU A 37 -3.60 11.58 22.57
CA GLU A 37 -4.82 10.83 22.30
C GLU A 37 -4.64 9.31 22.47
N GLY A 38 -3.48 8.85 22.93
CA GLY A 38 -3.19 7.44 23.15
C GLY A 38 -2.97 6.64 21.87
N ILE A 39 -2.61 7.30 20.77
CA ILE A 39 -2.24 6.62 19.52
C ILE A 39 -0.92 5.85 19.74
N ALA A 40 -0.92 4.57 19.36
CA ALA A 40 0.27 3.72 19.44
C ALA A 40 1.05 3.66 18.12
N LEU A 41 0.36 3.89 16.99
CA LEU A 41 0.95 3.85 15.64
C LEU A 41 0.35 4.98 14.80
N ALA A 42 1.20 5.83 14.21
CA ALA A 42 0.85 6.86 13.24
C ALA A 42 1.43 6.51 11.85
N VAL A 43 0.59 6.59 10.82
CA VAL A 43 0.94 6.28 9.42
C VAL A 43 0.87 7.56 8.61
N PHE A 44 1.99 7.95 8.01
CA PHE A 44 2.10 9.09 7.10
C PHE A 44 2.16 8.62 5.65
N PRO A 45 1.92 9.52 4.67
CA PRO A 45 1.88 9.14 3.27
C PRO A 45 3.22 8.69 2.67
N GLU A 46 3.14 8.14 1.46
CA GLU A 46 4.26 7.86 0.57
C GLU A 46 5.06 9.15 0.31
N LEU A 47 6.40 9.07 0.33
CA LEU A 47 7.34 10.17 0.09
C LEU A 47 7.13 11.42 0.96
N CYS A 48 6.46 11.31 2.08
CA CYS A 48 6.11 12.44 2.95
C CYS A 48 7.33 13.23 3.46
N LEU A 49 8.51 12.61 3.57
CA LEU A 49 9.74 13.29 3.96
C LEU A 49 10.35 14.07 2.80
N SER A 50 10.44 13.46 1.62
CA SER A 50 11.05 14.09 0.43
C SER A 50 10.16 15.16 -0.23
N GLY A 51 8.88 15.12 0.05
CA GLY A 51 7.87 15.94 -0.63
C GLY A 51 7.30 15.27 -1.88
N TYR A 52 6.34 15.95 -2.50
CA TYR A 52 5.57 15.43 -3.62
C TYR A 52 5.94 16.07 -4.96
N THR A 53 7.14 16.58 -5.08
CA THR A 53 7.65 17.10 -6.35
C THR A 53 7.41 16.06 -7.46
N ASP A 54 7.05 16.52 -8.66
CA ASP A 54 6.94 15.66 -9.83
C ASP A 54 8.32 15.04 -10.11
N THR A 55 8.56 13.90 -9.46
CA THR A 55 9.86 13.22 -9.47
C THR A 55 10.27 12.83 -10.89
N ALA A 56 9.30 12.62 -11.81
CA ALA A 56 9.57 12.28 -13.20
C ALA A 56 10.34 13.41 -13.94
N LYS A 57 10.14 14.65 -13.53
CA LYS A 57 10.78 15.85 -14.13
C LYS A 57 12.07 16.28 -13.45
N LEU A 58 12.43 15.68 -12.31
CA LEU A 58 13.64 16.06 -11.60
C LEU A 58 14.89 15.75 -12.42
N SER A 59 15.86 16.68 -12.35
CA SER A 59 17.21 16.39 -12.82
C SER A 59 17.88 15.33 -11.92
N ARG A 60 18.92 14.69 -12.45
CA ARG A 60 19.74 13.77 -11.64
C ARG A 60 20.23 14.42 -10.35
N ALA A 61 20.76 15.64 -10.46
CA ALA A 61 21.31 16.39 -9.33
C ALA A 61 20.25 16.69 -8.28
N SER A 62 19.05 17.10 -8.72
CA SER A 62 17.93 17.36 -7.80
C SER A 62 17.44 16.11 -7.11
N LEU A 63 17.32 15.00 -7.83
CA LEU A 63 16.93 13.70 -7.24
C LEU A 63 17.99 13.21 -6.24
N ASP A 64 19.27 13.32 -6.59
CA ASP A 64 20.39 12.97 -5.69
C ASP A 64 20.43 13.88 -4.44
N ALA A 65 20.03 15.13 -4.54
CA ALA A 65 19.94 16.04 -3.39
C ALA A 65 18.80 15.70 -2.42
N LEU A 66 17.70 15.16 -2.93
CA LEU A 66 16.53 14.75 -2.13
C LEU A 66 16.73 13.40 -1.44
N ALA A 67 17.60 12.55 -1.98
CA ALA A 67 17.76 11.18 -1.51
C ALA A 67 18.59 11.13 -0.24
N GLU A 68 18.05 10.49 0.80
CA GLU A 68 18.74 10.25 2.08
C GLU A 68 19.01 8.75 2.30
N PRO A 69 20.09 8.38 3.02
CA PRO A 69 20.24 7.02 3.51
C PRO A 69 19.21 6.71 4.61
N LEU A 70 18.95 5.43 4.90
CA LEU A 70 17.97 5.00 5.92
C LEU A 70 18.31 5.44 7.35
N ASP A 71 19.56 5.84 7.58
CA ASP A 71 20.03 6.47 8.81
C ASP A 71 20.23 7.99 8.66
N GLY A 72 19.64 8.59 7.63
CA GLY A 72 19.71 10.01 7.31
C GLY A 72 19.08 10.91 8.38
N ALA A 73 19.25 12.21 8.19
CA ALA A 73 18.83 13.22 9.18
C ALA A 73 17.33 13.16 9.45
N SER A 74 16.52 13.01 8.39
CA SER A 74 15.05 12.96 8.50
C SER A 74 14.59 11.75 9.30
N ILE A 75 15.11 10.55 8.99
CA ILE A 75 14.77 9.32 9.73
C ILE A 75 15.25 9.41 11.19
N ARG A 76 16.43 9.99 11.47
CA ARG A 76 16.88 10.20 12.86
C ARG A 76 15.95 11.13 13.63
N THR A 77 15.47 12.21 13.00
CA THR A 77 14.51 13.15 13.61
C THR A 77 13.21 12.44 13.97
N VAL A 78 12.62 11.67 13.04
CA VAL A 78 11.40 10.89 13.28
C VAL A 78 11.63 9.82 14.36
N ALA A 79 12.72 9.05 14.28
CA ALA A 79 13.02 8.02 15.27
C ALA A 79 13.22 8.60 16.69
N ALA A 80 13.86 9.78 16.82
CA ALA A 80 13.97 10.47 18.09
C ALA A 80 12.61 10.92 18.65
N ALA A 81 11.68 11.33 17.77
CA ALA A 81 10.31 11.65 18.17
C ALA A 81 9.53 10.39 18.61
N VAL A 82 9.69 9.26 17.91
CA VAL A 82 9.13 7.96 18.31
C VAL A 82 9.60 7.57 19.72
N GLN A 83 10.89 7.70 20.01
CA GLN A 83 11.44 7.39 21.32
C GLN A 83 10.89 8.30 22.45
N ARG A 84 10.67 9.59 22.14
CA ARG A 84 10.13 10.54 23.14
C ARG A 84 8.64 10.36 23.39
N THR A 85 7.87 10.03 22.34
CA THR A 85 6.40 9.99 22.41
C THR A 85 5.85 8.60 22.70
N GLY A 86 6.63 7.55 22.42
CA GLY A 86 6.16 6.17 22.47
C GLY A 86 5.21 5.81 21.31
N VAL A 87 5.03 6.69 20.31
CA VAL A 87 4.20 6.44 19.13
C VAL A 87 5.07 5.90 18.00
N ALA A 88 4.84 4.67 17.56
CA ALA A 88 5.49 4.14 16.37
C ALA A 88 5.05 4.94 15.13
N CYS A 89 5.94 5.07 14.14
CA CYS A 89 5.70 5.95 13.01
C CYS A 89 6.16 5.34 11.70
N GLY A 90 5.29 5.39 10.66
CA GLY A 90 5.62 5.06 9.28
C GLY A 90 5.77 6.31 8.42
N VAL A 91 6.88 6.43 7.68
CA VAL A 91 7.20 7.58 6.81
C VAL A 91 7.86 7.16 5.50
N GLY A 92 7.56 7.88 4.42
CA GLY A 92 8.11 7.65 3.08
C GLY A 92 9.21 8.65 2.70
N LEU A 93 10.23 8.16 1.96
CA LEU A 93 11.33 8.98 1.45
C LEU A 93 11.91 8.43 0.14
N ILE A 94 12.69 9.24 -0.56
CA ILE A 94 13.62 8.75 -1.58
C ILE A 94 14.87 8.27 -0.86
N GLU A 95 15.07 6.94 -0.84
CA GLU A 95 16.21 6.29 -0.22
C GLU A 95 17.41 6.33 -1.18
N ARG A 96 18.59 6.64 -0.64
CA ARG A 96 19.88 6.31 -1.26
C ARG A 96 20.49 5.11 -0.56
N ALA A 97 20.51 3.98 -1.26
CA ALA A 97 21.14 2.76 -0.76
C ALA A 97 22.67 2.88 -0.73
N PRO A 98 23.39 2.04 0.04
CA PRO A 98 24.85 2.06 0.13
C PRO A 98 25.56 1.85 -1.22
N ASP A 99 24.93 1.16 -2.17
CA ASP A 99 25.44 0.94 -3.53
C ASP A 99 25.11 2.09 -4.50
N GLY A 100 24.52 3.18 -4.01
CA GLY A 100 24.15 4.37 -4.79
C GLY A 100 22.87 4.26 -5.57
N ARG A 101 22.14 3.12 -5.53
CA ARG A 101 20.80 3.02 -6.11
C ARG A 101 19.80 3.84 -5.31
N LEU A 102 18.79 4.34 -6.01
CA LEU A 102 17.70 5.11 -5.41
C LEU A 102 16.42 4.28 -5.38
N PHE A 103 15.67 4.38 -4.28
CA PHE A 103 14.41 3.69 -4.09
C PHE A 103 13.34 4.64 -3.55
N ASN A 104 12.09 4.38 -3.90
CA ASN A 104 10.95 4.89 -3.17
C ASN A 104 10.74 3.95 -1.98
N SER A 105 11.06 4.42 -0.79
CA SER A 105 11.11 3.59 0.42
C SER A 105 10.17 4.10 1.50
N TYR A 106 9.61 3.16 2.25
CA TYR A 106 8.78 3.43 3.41
C TYR A 106 9.42 2.80 4.65
N VAL A 107 9.62 3.61 5.69
CA VAL A 107 10.33 3.19 6.91
C VAL A 107 9.36 3.24 8.10
N MET A 108 9.23 2.10 8.78
CA MET A 108 8.58 2.01 10.07
C MET A 108 9.61 2.16 11.18
N CYS A 109 9.44 3.16 12.04
CA CYS A 109 10.22 3.35 13.26
C CYS A 109 9.38 2.88 14.45
N LEU A 110 9.86 1.86 15.18
CA LEU A 110 9.15 1.30 16.33
C LEU A 110 9.70 1.85 17.66
N GLN A 111 8.92 1.71 18.73
CA GLN A 111 9.26 2.22 20.06
C GLN A 111 10.48 1.51 20.69
N ASP A 112 10.74 0.27 20.32
CA ASP A 112 11.90 -0.53 20.75
C ASP A 112 13.20 -0.15 20.03
N GLY A 113 13.13 0.82 19.10
CA GLY A 113 14.24 1.26 18.26
C GLY A 113 14.40 0.48 16.96
N ALA A 114 13.63 -0.58 16.75
CA ALA A 114 13.65 -1.33 15.49
C ALA A 114 13.14 -0.46 14.33
N ARG A 115 13.74 -0.67 13.16
CA ARG A 115 13.34 -0.02 11.91
C ARG A 115 13.16 -1.07 10.83
N HIS A 116 12.03 -0.99 10.14
CA HIS A 116 11.73 -1.86 9.01
C HIS A 116 11.54 -1.02 7.76
N CYS A 117 12.25 -1.37 6.69
CA CYS A 117 12.18 -0.65 5.42
C CYS A 117 11.51 -1.52 4.36
N HIS A 118 10.55 -0.92 3.68
CA HIS A 118 9.94 -1.45 2.47
C HIS A 118 10.33 -0.58 1.28
N ARG A 119 10.83 -1.18 0.21
CA ARG A 119 11.07 -0.53 -1.08
C ARG A 119 9.91 -0.83 -2.00
N LYS A 120 9.30 0.18 -2.60
CA LYS A 120 8.17 0.03 -3.52
C LYS A 120 8.47 -0.98 -4.61
N LEU A 121 7.58 -1.97 -4.76
CA LEU A 121 7.79 -3.10 -5.67
C LEU A 121 7.66 -2.69 -7.14
N HIS A 122 6.77 -1.74 -7.44
CA HIS A 122 6.51 -1.24 -8.79
C HIS A 122 6.79 0.27 -8.82
N ALA A 123 8.07 0.64 -8.73
CA ALA A 123 8.50 2.03 -8.79
C ALA A 123 8.43 2.54 -10.23
N ALA A 124 7.68 3.63 -10.45
CA ALA A 124 7.50 4.26 -11.74
C ALA A 124 7.70 5.80 -11.69
N GLU A 125 8.06 6.32 -10.52
CA GLU A 125 8.16 7.77 -10.27
C GLU A 125 9.26 8.43 -11.09
N HIS A 126 10.36 7.72 -11.32
CA HIS A 126 11.48 8.23 -12.08
C HIS A 126 12.35 7.08 -12.60
N ARG A 127 12.90 7.21 -13.84
CA ARG A 127 13.76 6.20 -14.49
C ARG A 127 15.00 5.75 -13.68
N ARG A 128 15.38 6.49 -12.64
CA ARG A 128 16.52 6.20 -11.74
C ARG A 128 16.10 5.58 -10.41
N ILE A 129 14.81 5.59 -10.10
CA ILE A 129 14.27 4.92 -8.92
C ILE A 129 14.05 3.47 -9.30
N VAL A 130 14.68 2.57 -8.56
CA VAL A 130 14.65 1.14 -8.82
C VAL A 130 13.54 0.49 -8.01
N SER A 131 12.86 -0.48 -8.58
CA SER A 131 11.86 -1.30 -7.88
C SER A 131 12.50 -2.15 -6.79
N GLY A 132 11.77 -2.33 -5.68
CA GLY A 132 12.12 -3.29 -4.63
C GLY A 132 11.98 -4.73 -5.11
N ASP A 133 12.57 -5.65 -4.37
CA ASP A 133 12.68 -7.06 -4.73
C ASP A 133 11.99 -8.03 -3.73
N ARG A 134 11.34 -7.48 -2.70
CA ARG A 134 10.73 -8.31 -1.63
C ARG A 134 9.56 -7.65 -0.96
N HIS A 135 8.59 -8.47 -0.55
CA HIS A 135 7.56 -8.05 0.39
C HIS A 135 8.15 -7.83 1.79
N THR A 136 7.66 -6.82 2.49
CA THR A 136 8.08 -6.50 3.86
C THR A 136 6.96 -6.84 4.83
N VAL A 137 7.20 -7.82 5.69
CA VAL A 137 6.31 -8.20 6.80
C VAL A 137 7.17 -8.43 8.03
N PHE A 138 6.76 -7.91 9.18
CA PHE A 138 7.52 -7.99 10.42
C PHE A 138 6.61 -8.10 11.65
N ASP A 139 7.14 -8.70 12.71
CA ASP A 139 6.46 -8.82 14.00
C ASP A 139 6.56 -7.53 14.80
N THR A 140 5.55 -7.29 15.64
CA THR A 140 5.50 -6.11 16.51
C THR A 140 5.24 -6.53 17.96
N GLY A 141 5.58 -5.66 18.91
CA GLY A 141 5.27 -5.85 20.33
C GLY A 141 3.77 -5.88 20.65
N TRP A 142 2.91 -5.54 19.71
CA TRP A 142 1.44 -5.58 19.86
C TRP A 142 0.84 -6.96 19.59
N GLY A 143 1.65 -7.96 19.24
CA GLY A 143 1.19 -9.30 18.91
C GLY A 143 0.57 -9.44 17.52
N VAL A 144 0.81 -8.47 16.63
CA VAL A 144 0.40 -8.50 15.23
C VAL A 144 1.60 -8.35 14.31
N ARG A 145 1.48 -8.90 13.10
CA ARG A 145 2.42 -8.66 12.00
C ARG A 145 1.93 -7.53 11.13
N ILE A 146 2.82 -6.60 10.83
CA ILE A 146 2.57 -5.50 9.91
C ILE A 146 3.20 -5.82 8.56
N GLY A 147 2.41 -5.63 7.49
CA GLY A 147 2.88 -5.59 6.11
C GLY A 147 2.84 -4.18 5.56
N ILE A 148 3.68 -3.88 4.57
CA ILE A 148 3.73 -2.57 3.91
C ILE A 148 3.61 -2.77 2.41
N LEU A 149 2.73 -1.98 1.77
CA LEU A 149 2.63 -1.86 0.31
C LEU A 149 2.42 -0.38 -0.05
N THR A 150 3.34 0.18 -0.84
CA THR A 150 3.40 1.61 -1.13
C THR A 150 2.75 1.95 -2.47
N GLY A 151 1.86 2.93 -2.47
CA GLY A 151 1.21 3.44 -3.67
C GLY A 151 0.50 2.35 -4.47
N GLY A 152 0.75 2.30 -5.78
CA GLY A 152 0.14 1.34 -6.71
C GLY A 152 0.39 -0.14 -6.39
N ASP A 153 1.36 -0.48 -5.52
CA ASP A 153 1.59 -1.87 -5.10
C ASP A 153 0.36 -2.48 -4.43
N SER A 154 -0.44 -1.66 -3.73
CA SER A 154 -1.67 -2.10 -3.06
C SER A 154 -2.85 -2.38 -4.01
N TYR A 155 -2.77 -1.93 -5.27
CA TYR A 155 -3.79 -2.20 -6.29
C TYR A 155 -3.70 -3.61 -6.83
N LEU A 156 -2.49 -4.19 -6.86
CA LEU A 156 -2.27 -5.55 -7.31
C LEU A 156 -2.74 -6.54 -6.24
N VAL A 157 -3.76 -7.32 -6.59
CA VAL A 157 -4.38 -8.29 -5.67
C VAL A 157 -3.36 -9.33 -5.18
N GLU A 158 -2.42 -9.70 -6.03
CA GLU A 158 -1.34 -10.63 -5.73
C GLU A 158 -0.42 -10.10 -4.62
N ASN A 159 -0.06 -8.81 -4.67
CA ASN A 159 0.80 -8.21 -3.65
C ASN A 159 0.13 -8.23 -2.27
N VAL A 160 -1.15 -7.85 -2.20
CA VAL A 160 -1.90 -7.85 -0.94
C VAL A 160 -2.07 -9.29 -0.43
N ARG A 161 -2.38 -10.22 -1.33
CA ARG A 161 -2.50 -11.65 -1.01
C ARG A 161 -1.18 -12.23 -0.50
N MET A 162 -0.05 -11.93 -1.15
CA MET A 162 1.28 -12.36 -0.70
C MET A 162 1.62 -11.81 0.68
N THR A 163 1.32 -10.53 0.92
CA THR A 163 1.54 -9.90 2.23
C THR A 163 0.73 -10.61 3.33
N ALA A 164 -0.54 -10.96 3.06
CA ALA A 164 -1.38 -11.74 3.97
C ALA A 164 -0.84 -13.15 4.21
N LEU A 165 -0.35 -13.83 3.16
CA LEU A 165 0.22 -15.17 3.25
C LEU A 165 1.54 -15.20 4.04
N LEU A 166 2.29 -14.10 4.04
CA LEU A 166 3.46 -13.92 4.91
C LEU A 166 3.07 -13.65 6.37
N GLY A 167 1.77 -13.62 6.66
CA GLY A 167 1.23 -13.54 8.02
C GLY A 167 0.84 -12.13 8.47
N ALA A 168 0.89 -11.11 7.59
CA ALA A 168 0.44 -9.79 7.97
C ALA A 168 -1.04 -9.80 8.38
N SER A 169 -1.35 -9.09 9.44
CA SER A 169 -2.71 -8.85 9.94
C SER A 169 -3.09 -7.38 9.93
N VAL A 170 -2.10 -6.51 9.75
CA VAL A 170 -2.28 -5.08 9.50
C VAL A 170 -1.45 -4.72 8.27
N LEU A 171 -2.08 -4.14 7.26
CA LEU A 171 -1.44 -3.60 6.08
C LEU A 171 -1.34 -2.08 6.21
N ILE A 172 -0.12 -1.55 6.13
CA ILE A 172 0.15 -0.12 5.97
C ILE A 172 0.21 0.15 4.47
N ALA A 173 -0.71 0.99 4.00
CA ALA A 173 -0.86 1.34 2.58
C ALA A 173 -0.66 2.86 2.39
N PRO A 174 0.57 3.37 2.50
CA PRO A 174 0.87 4.77 2.23
C PRO A 174 0.73 5.04 0.74
N HIS A 175 0.10 6.15 0.41
CA HIS A 175 -0.18 6.55 -0.96
C HIS A 175 0.21 8.00 -1.21
N ARG A 176 0.28 8.37 -2.47
CA ARG A 176 0.49 9.72 -2.95
C ARG A 176 -0.41 9.98 -4.14
N SER A 177 -1.37 10.89 -3.97
CA SER A 177 -2.16 11.42 -5.08
C SER A 177 -1.39 12.56 -5.73
N GLY A 178 -0.93 12.35 -6.96
CA GLY A 178 -0.21 13.36 -7.75
C GLY A 178 -1.10 14.00 -8.82
N ARG A 179 -0.67 15.14 -9.37
CA ARG A 179 -1.35 15.81 -10.51
C ARG A 179 -1.46 14.88 -11.74
N ALA A 180 -0.51 13.97 -11.93
CA ALA A 180 -0.52 12.99 -13.03
C ALA A 180 -1.73 12.04 -12.98
N SER A 181 -2.21 11.71 -11.78
CA SER A 181 -3.43 10.90 -11.58
C SER A 181 -4.68 11.59 -12.16
N ARG A 182 -4.72 12.92 -12.16
CA ARG A 182 -5.89 13.70 -12.65
C ARG A 182 -5.91 13.88 -14.18
N THR A 183 -4.80 13.65 -14.89
CA THR A 183 -4.71 13.77 -16.36
C THR A 183 -4.83 12.42 -17.08
N GLY A 184 -5.01 11.31 -16.36
CA GLY A 184 -5.11 9.96 -16.94
C GLY A 184 -3.80 9.44 -17.54
N GLU A 185 -2.69 10.13 -17.36
CA GLU A 185 -1.36 9.68 -17.77
C GLU A 185 -0.69 8.96 -16.59
N HIS A 186 -1.03 7.70 -16.39
CA HIS A 186 -0.31 6.83 -15.45
C HIS A 186 1.04 6.49 -16.07
N PRO A 187 2.18 6.62 -15.34
CA PRO A 187 3.51 6.30 -15.87
C PRO A 187 3.75 4.81 -16.11
N LEU A 188 2.92 3.94 -15.59
CA LEU A 188 2.83 2.57 -16.09
C LEU A 188 2.35 2.65 -17.55
N GLN A 189 3.04 1.97 -18.49
CA GLN A 189 2.74 1.96 -19.91
C GLN A 189 1.24 2.02 -20.18
N PRO A 190 0.77 2.83 -21.14
CA PRO A 190 -0.66 3.01 -21.35
C PRO A 190 -1.34 1.65 -21.45
N LEU A 191 -2.17 1.32 -20.48
CA LEU A 191 -3.06 0.19 -20.58
C LEU A 191 -3.81 0.32 -21.91
N PRO A 192 -3.99 -0.77 -22.68
CA PRO A 192 -4.74 -0.73 -23.92
C PRO A 192 -6.07 0.02 -23.70
N MET A 193 -6.48 0.80 -24.67
CA MET A 193 -7.65 1.72 -24.59
C MET A 193 -8.92 1.04 -24.08
N MET A 194 -9.02 -0.28 -24.20
CA MET A 194 -10.15 -1.10 -23.71
C MET A 194 -10.26 -1.15 -22.17
N TYR A 195 -9.21 -0.75 -21.44
CA TYR A 195 -9.19 -0.70 -19.97
C TYR A 195 -9.28 0.73 -19.42
N ARG A 196 -9.42 1.73 -20.28
CA ARG A 196 -9.78 3.09 -19.83
C ARG A 196 -11.24 3.06 -19.44
N SER A 197 -11.51 2.94 -18.14
CA SER A 197 -12.84 3.18 -17.61
C SER A 197 -13.24 4.62 -17.93
N PRO A 198 -14.46 4.88 -18.45
CA PRO A 198 -14.98 6.24 -18.57
C PRO A 198 -15.28 6.88 -17.21
N VAL A 199 -15.17 6.11 -16.12
CA VAL A 199 -15.24 6.59 -14.75
C VAL A 199 -13.80 6.88 -14.31
N ASP A 200 -13.58 8.09 -13.82
CA ASP A 200 -12.31 8.51 -13.20
C ASP A 200 -12.03 7.57 -12.02
N THR A 201 -11.25 6.49 -12.28
CA THR A 201 -11.06 5.38 -11.32
C THR A 201 -10.15 5.77 -10.16
N ASP A 202 -9.58 6.98 -10.21
CA ASP A 202 -8.76 7.55 -9.16
C ASP A 202 -9.58 8.44 -8.19
N THR A 203 -10.90 8.35 -8.23
CA THR A 203 -11.72 9.01 -7.20
C THR A 203 -11.56 8.29 -5.87
N MET A 204 -11.61 9.06 -4.78
CA MET A 204 -11.58 8.54 -3.41
C MET A 204 -12.58 7.40 -3.18
N GLU A 205 -13.76 7.45 -3.80
CA GLU A 205 -14.78 6.41 -3.70
C GLU A 205 -14.32 5.08 -4.31
N SER A 206 -13.64 5.11 -5.45
CA SER A 206 -13.07 3.92 -6.09
C SER A 206 -11.97 3.30 -5.24
N MET A 207 -11.06 4.12 -4.69
CA MET A 207 -9.98 3.65 -3.81
C MET A 207 -10.52 3.05 -2.52
N HIS A 208 -11.54 3.65 -1.89
CA HIS A 208 -12.22 3.11 -0.72
C HIS A 208 -12.78 1.71 -1.01
N GLY A 209 -13.48 1.52 -2.13
CA GLY A 209 -14.03 0.23 -2.52
C GLY A 209 -12.97 -0.86 -2.66
N TRP A 210 -11.83 -0.54 -3.29
CA TRP A 210 -10.74 -1.51 -3.44
C TRP A 210 -10.07 -1.88 -2.12
N LEU A 211 -9.79 -0.90 -1.27
CA LEU A 211 -9.17 -1.16 0.03
C LEU A 211 -10.08 -1.99 0.93
N CYS A 212 -11.38 -1.70 0.94
CA CYS A 212 -12.39 -2.48 1.66
C CYS A 212 -12.42 -3.94 1.16
N ALA A 213 -12.42 -4.16 -0.16
CA ALA A 213 -12.36 -5.49 -0.74
C ALA A 213 -11.06 -6.22 -0.36
N ARG A 214 -9.89 -5.54 -0.44
CA ARG A 214 -8.60 -6.12 -0.06
C ARG A 214 -8.55 -6.52 1.41
N ALA A 215 -9.11 -5.69 2.31
CA ALA A 215 -9.23 -6.00 3.73
C ALA A 215 -10.08 -7.26 3.95
N ALA A 216 -11.28 -7.32 3.35
CA ALA A 216 -12.20 -8.43 3.48
C ALA A 216 -11.65 -9.74 2.90
N ASP A 217 -11.06 -9.71 1.70
CA ASP A 217 -10.53 -10.88 1.01
C ASP A 217 -9.35 -11.52 1.74
N ASN A 218 -8.62 -10.73 2.53
CA ASN A 218 -7.40 -11.17 3.21
C ASN A 218 -7.55 -11.26 4.74
N GLY A 219 -8.67 -10.78 5.29
CA GLY A 219 -8.92 -10.81 6.72
C GLY A 219 -7.89 -10.01 7.51
N MET A 220 -7.56 -8.80 7.06
CA MET A 220 -6.57 -7.91 7.67
C MET A 220 -7.11 -6.49 7.81
N PHE A 221 -6.60 -5.77 8.80
CA PHE A 221 -6.79 -4.32 8.84
C PHE A 221 -5.99 -3.65 7.74
N ILE A 222 -6.51 -2.55 7.19
CA ILE A 222 -5.76 -1.65 6.30
C ILE A 222 -5.75 -0.26 6.91
N VAL A 223 -4.56 0.33 7.01
CA VAL A 223 -4.34 1.72 7.39
C VAL A 223 -3.77 2.44 6.17
N PHE A 224 -4.62 3.20 5.51
CA PHE A 224 -4.29 3.94 4.29
C PHE A 224 -4.11 5.41 4.62
N SER A 225 -3.01 6.00 4.15
CA SER A 225 -2.70 7.43 4.30
C SER A 225 -2.29 8.00 2.96
N ASP A 226 -3.02 9.00 2.49
CA ASP A 226 -2.71 9.73 1.27
C ASP A 226 -2.15 11.11 1.56
N GLY A 227 -1.29 11.57 0.68
CA GLY A 227 -0.68 12.87 0.76
C GLY A 227 -0.84 13.65 -0.54
N HIS A 228 -0.73 14.96 -0.45
CA HIS A 228 -0.78 15.84 -1.61
C HIS A 228 0.21 17.00 -1.47
N GLU A 229 0.43 17.69 -2.57
CA GLU A 229 1.26 18.89 -2.62
C GLU A 229 0.50 20.10 -2.04
N ALA A 230 1.24 21.01 -1.38
CA ALA A 230 0.75 22.33 -1.04
C ALA A 230 0.60 23.15 -2.34
N SER A 231 -0.50 23.02 -3.07
CA SER A 231 -0.80 23.85 -4.22
C SER A 231 -1.69 25.00 -3.82
N ASN A 232 -1.39 26.19 -4.38
CA ASN A 232 -1.91 27.50 -3.95
C ASN A 232 -3.43 27.70 -4.03
N ASP A 233 -4.28 26.77 -4.50
CA ASP A 233 -5.66 27.15 -4.77
C ASP A 233 -6.77 26.13 -4.57
N GLN A 234 -6.51 24.92 -4.14
CA GLN A 234 -7.60 24.00 -3.79
C GLN A 234 -7.17 23.06 -2.66
N ALA A 235 -7.96 23.04 -1.59
CA ALA A 235 -7.94 21.94 -0.62
C ALA A 235 -8.22 20.65 -1.37
N THR A 236 -7.18 19.94 -1.75
CA THR A 236 -7.31 18.59 -2.32
C THR A 236 -7.61 17.66 -1.16
N ASP A 237 -8.59 16.80 -1.35
CA ASP A 237 -9.09 15.84 -0.36
C ASP A 237 -8.02 14.78 -0.08
N ALA A 238 -6.98 15.15 0.68
CA ALA A 238 -6.07 14.15 1.24
C ALA A 238 -6.88 13.21 2.12
N ALA A 239 -6.73 11.92 1.84
CA ALA A 239 -7.55 10.95 2.48
C ALA A 239 -6.78 10.12 3.47
N ALA A 240 -7.41 9.89 4.60
CA ALA A 240 -7.03 8.84 5.51
C ALA A 240 -8.18 7.87 5.67
N LEU A 241 -7.87 6.58 5.68
CA LEU A 241 -8.85 5.51 5.77
C LEU A 241 -8.31 4.39 6.67
N ILE A 242 -9.15 3.90 7.56
CA ILE A 242 -8.88 2.71 8.36
C ILE A 242 -10.01 1.72 8.14
N VAL A 243 -9.67 0.50 7.71
CA VAL A 243 -10.62 -0.56 7.35
C VAL A 243 -10.38 -1.78 8.23
N ASP A 244 -11.47 -2.43 8.65
CA ASP A 244 -11.40 -3.65 9.44
C ASP A 244 -11.27 -4.93 8.58
N PRO A 245 -10.99 -6.11 9.18
CA PRO A 245 -10.84 -7.37 8.45
C PRO A 245 -12.10 -7.88 7.74
N SER A 246 -13.25 -7.26 7.91
CA SER A 246 -14.50 -7.55 7.19
C SER A 246 -14.77 -6.56 6.04
N GLY A 247 -13.90 -5.58 5.86
CA GLY A 247 -14.04 -4.55 4.84
C GLY A 247 -14.87 -3.33 5.27
N LEU A 248 -15.19 -3.22 6.57
CA LEU A 248 -15.90 -2.07 7.10
C LEU A 248 -14.93 -0.91 7.35
N VAL A 249 -15.32 0.29 6.97
CA VAL A 249 -14.60 1.52 7.26
C VAL A 249 -14.80 1.87 8.74
N LEU A 250 -13.69 1.88 9.50
CA LEU A 250 -13.70 2.27 10.92
C LEU A 250 -13.56 3.77 11.12
N ALA A 251 -12.75 4.41 10.28
CA ALA A 251 -12.53 5.86 10.32
C ALA A 251 -12.05 6.39 8.97
N THR A 252 -12.41 7.64 8.68
CA THR A 252 -11.87 8.45 7.57
C THR A 252 -11.49 9.83 8.08
N SER A 253 -10.54 10.49 7.41
CA SER A 253 -10.35 11.93 7.64
C SER A 253 -11.47 12.70 6.96
N GLY A 254 -12.08 13.62 7.70
CA GLY A 254 -13.02 14.57 7.11
C GLY A 254 -12.27 15.72 6.41
N THR A 255 -13.02 16.57 5.72
CA THR A 255 -12.53 17.81 5.06
C THR A 255 -11.89 18.82 6.03
N SER A 256 -11.99 18.62 7.33
CA SER A 256 -11.44 19.50 8.38
C SER A 256 -9.98 19.24 8.75
N GLY A 257 -9.26 18.40 8.00
CA GLY A 257 -7.80 18.26 8.10
C GLY A 257 -7.28 17.43 9.28
N ALA A 258 -8.16 16.85 10.10
CA ALA A 258 -7.75 15.94 11.16
C ALA A 258 -7.42 14.55 10.59
N TYR A 259 -6.54 13.81 11.27
CA TYR A 259 -6.24 12.43 10.96
C TYR A 259 -7.44 11.50 11.23
N ALA A 260 -7.50 10.36 10.58
CA ALA A 260 -8.41 9.27 10.94
C ALA A 260 -7.79 8.45 12.07
N ALA A 261 -8.56 8.18 13.14
CA ALA A 261 -8.11 7.32 14.23
C ALA A 261 -9.12 6.24 14.55
N ALA A 262 -8.63 5.03 14.85
CA ALA A 262 -9.47 3.90 15.23
C ALA A 262 -8.78 2.99 16.23
N ASN A 263 -9.59 2.27 17.01
CA ASN A 263 -9.13 1.15 17.82
C ASN A 263 -9.32 -0.14 17.02
N LEU A 264 -8.23 -0.82 16.71
CA LEU A 264 -8.25 -2.10 16.02
C LEU A 264 -8.52 -3.21 17.04
N ASP A 265 -9.68 -3.89 16.96
CA ASP A 265 -9.95 -5.12 17.72
C ASP A 265 -9.18 -6.28 17.09
N LEU A 266 -8.01 -6.58 17.61
CA LEU A 266 -7.12 -7.61 17.05
C LEU A 266 -7.76 -9.01 17.06
N ALA A 267 -8.73 -9.28 17.94
CA ALA A 267 -9.45 -10.55 17.95
C ALA A 267 -10.39 -10.71 16.74
N SER A 268 -10.75 -9.64 16.05
CA SER A 268 -11.58 -9.70 14.84
C SER A 268 -10.86 -10.36 13.66
N ILE A 269 -9.52 -10.34 13.63
CA ILE A 269 -8.71 -10.95 12.58
C ILE A 269 -9.04 -12.44 12.42
N GLU A 270 -8.93 -13.21 13.50
CA GLU A 270 -9.16 -14.65 13.50
C GLU A 270 -10.63 -15.03 13.18
N ARG A 271 -11.56 -14.12 13.49
CA ARG A 271 -13.00 -14.32 13.21
C ARG A 271 -13.38 -13.94 11.79
N SER A 272 -12.49 -13.30 11.03
CA SER A 272 -12.78 -12.81 9.69
C SER A 272 -12.94 -13.93 8.66
N ARG A 273 -13.83 -13.74 7.70
CA ARG A 273 -14.00 -14.68 6.59
C ARG A 273 -12.76 -14.75 5.70
N GLY A 274 -12.08 -13.64 5.52
CA GLY A 274 -10.82 -13.60 4.75
C GLY A 274 -9.77 -14.57 5.29
N ARG A 275 -9.61 -14.69 6.62
CA ARG A 275 -8.69 -15.68 7.22
C ARG A 275 -9.12 -17.11 6.96
N GLN A 276 -10.43 -17.38 7.02
CA GLN A 276 -10.96 -18.70 6.69
C GLN A 276 -10.68 -19.07 5.22
N TRP A 277 -10.85 -18.12 4.29
CA TRP A 277 -10.55 -18.35 2.87
C TRP A 277 -9.05 -18.49 2.59
N LEU A 278 -8.20 -17.74 3.31
CA LEU A 278 -6.74 -17.95 3.21
C LEU A 278 -6.35 -19.37 3.59
N ALA A 279 -6.93 -19.94 4.64
CA ALA A 279 -6.69 -21.30 5.08
C ALA A 279 -7.24 -22.36 4.11
N ALA A 280 -8.34 -22.03 3.39
CA ALA A 280 -9.00 -22.93 2.44
C ALA A 280 -8.40 -22.87 1.02
N ARG A 281 -7.31 -22.14 0.80
CA ARG A 281 -6.70 -22.00 -0.54
C ARG A 281 -6.23 -23.34 -1.09
N ARG A 282 -6.32 -23.47 -2.38
CA ARG A 282 -5.84 -24.61 -3.20
C ARG A 282 -4.63 -24.18 -4.05
N PRO A 283 -3.41 -24.12 -3.47
CA PRO A 283 -2.21 -23.63 -4.18
C PRO A 283 -1.90 -24.42 -5.46
N ASP A 284 -2.29 -25.70 -5.50
CA ASP A 284 -2.19 -26.58 -6.66
C ASP A 284 -2.92 -26.07 -7.90
N LEU A 285 -3.90 -25.17 -7.74
CA LEU A 285 -4.68 -24.58 -8.83
C LEU A 285 -4.13 -23.23 -9.33
N TYR A 286 -3.12 -22.66 -8.69
CA TYR A 286 -2.70 -21.28 -8.92
C TYR A 286 -1.36 -21.13 -9.63
N ALA A 287 -0.84 -22.20 -10.26
CA ALA A 287 0.44 -22.18 -10.95
C ALA A 287 0.53 -21.07 -12.03
N LEU A 288 -0.58 -20.79 -12.72
CA LEU A 288 -0.67 -19.76 -13.75
C LEU A 288 -0.37 -18.34 -13.23
N LEU A 289 -0.61 -18.06 -11.93
CA LEU A 289 -0.32 -16.74 -11.36
C LEU A 289 1.18 -16.46 -11.29
N ALA A 290 2.02 -17.48 -11.29
CA ALA A 290 3.48 -17.34 -11.27
C ALA A 290 4.11 -17.28 -12.67
N GLN A 291 3.33 -17.50 -13.72
CA GLN A 291 3.82 -17.49 -15.11
C GLN A 291 3.79 -16.08 -15.69
N SER A 292 4.83 -15.73 -16.46
CA SER A 292 4.84 -14.49 -17.22
C SER A 292 3.82 -14.53 -18.38
N ALA A 293 3.42 -13.37 -18.89
CA ALA A 293 2.55 -13.30 -20.07
C ALA A 293 3.22 -13.96 -21.31
N ALA A 294 4.55 -13.87 -21.40
CA ALA A 294 5.31 -14.49 -22.51
C ALA A 294 5.33 -16.02 -22.42
N ASP A 295 5.34 -16.58 -21.21
CA ASP A 295 5.30 -18.04 -21.04
C ASP A 295 3.92 -18.60 -21.38
N ARG A 296 2.86 -17.89 -21.02
CA ARG A 296 1.47 -18.26 -21.34
C ARG A 296 1.19 -18.27 -22.83
N SER A 297 1.73 -17.32 -23.62
CA SER A 297 1.53 -17.30 -25.08
C SER A 297 2.17 -18.50 -25.76
N ARG A 298 3.30 -19.02 -25.27
CA ARG A 298 3.95 -20.21 -25.83
C ARG A 298 3.13 -21.49 -25.60
N GLU A 299 2.46 -21.60 -24.47
CA GLU A 299 1.65 -22.79 -24.12
C GLU A 299 0.36 -22.90 -24.97
N TYR A 300 -0.17 -21.75 -25.43
CA TYR A 300 -1.32 -21.71 -26.34
C TYR A 300 -0.97 -21.89 -27.82
N ASP A 301 0.28 -21.62 -28.21
CA ASP A 301 0.76 -21.76 -29.61
C ASP A 301 1.32 -23.16 -29.88
N GLU A 302 1.59 -24.00 -28.88
CA GLU A 302 1.93 -25.41 -29.11
C GLU A 302 0.65 -26.23 -29.31
N PRO A 303 0.48 -26.89 -30.48
CA PRO A 303 -0.65 -27.79 -30.69
C PRO A 303 -0.57 -28.94 -29.64
N PRO A 304 -1.70 -29.36 -29.06
CA PRO A 304 -1.68 -30.42 -28.05
C PRO A 304 -0.97 -31.67 -28.59
N ASN A 305 0.13 -32.02 -27.93
CA ASN A 305 0.95 -33.16 -28.30
C ASN A 305 0.08 -34.43 -28.31
N ALA A 306 -0.09 -35.07 -29.47
CA ALA A 306 -1.03 -36.17 -29.70
C ALA A 306 -0.69 -37.47 -28.93
N SER A 307 0.31 -37.45 -28.01
CA SER A 307 0.80 -38.62 -27.29
C SER A 307 0.29 -38.79 -25.85
N ALA A 308 -0.50 -37.86 -25.31
CA ALA A 308 -1.10 -38.00 -23.98
C ALA A 308 -2.62 -38.29 -24.05
N ARG A 309 -3.00 -39.40 -24.70
CA ARG A 309 -4.36 -39.92 -24.55
C ARG A 309 -4.48 -40.71 -23.24
N GLY A 310 -4.67 -40.02 -22.17
CA GLY A 310 -5.15 -40.52 -20.90
C GLY A 310 -6.38 -39.73 -20.49
N SER A 311 -7.56 -40.33 -20.72
CA SER A 311 -8.88 -39.76 -20.58
C SER A 311 -9.17 -39.17 -19.18
N VAL A 312 -9.48 -37.88 -19.14
CA VAL A 312 -10.48 -37.36 -18.20
C VAL A 312 -11.38 -36.41 -18.98
N ALA A 313 -12.54 -36.93 -19.40
CA ALA A 313 -13.59 -36.13 -20.00
C ALA A 313 -14.25 -35.26 -18.91
N LEU A 314 -13.92 -33.96 -18.87
CA LEU A 314 -14.70 -32.99 -18.14
C LEU A 314 -15.86 -32.55 -19.04
N GLY A 315 -17.07 -33.11 -18.81
CA GLY A 315 -18.28 -32.74 -19.50
C GLY A 315 -18.73 -31.33 -19.10
N PHE A 316 -18.57 -30.37 -19.98
CA PHE A 316 -19.29 -29.11 -19.91
C PHE A 316 -20.67 -29.32 -20.56
N ALA A 317 -21.74 -29.34 -19.76
CA ALA A 317 -23.10 -29.33 -20.27
C ALA A 317 -23.41 -27.91 -20.78
N VAL A 318 -23.43 -27.75 -22.09
CA VAL A 318 -23.98 -26.54 -22.74
C VAL A 318 -25.49 -26.60 -22.64
N VAL A 319 -26.08 -25.79 -21.77
CA VAL A 319 -27.55 -25.61 -21.73
C VAL A 319 -27.98 -24.74 -22.90
N SER A 320 -28.44 -25.38 -23.96
CA SER A 320 -29.08 -24.74 -25.11
C SER A 320 -30.46 -24.25 -24.71
N ARG A 321 -30.69 -22.94 -24.71
CA ARG A 321 -32.04 -22.37 -24.57
C ARG A 321 -32.78 -22.52 -25.87
N HIS A 322 -33.75 -23.44 -25.91
CA HIS A 322 -34.75 -23.48 -26.97
C HIS A 322 -35.78 -22.37 -26.77
N ARG A 323 -36.00 -21.63 -27.83
CA ARG A 323 -37.15 -20.71 -28.04
C ARG A 323 -38.44 -21.45 -27.83
N LEU A 324 -39.37 -20.87 -27.09
CA LEU A 324 -40.80 -21.11 -27.25
C LEU A 324 -41.41 -19.88 -27.89
N MET A 325 -41.74 -20.02 -29.17
CA MET A 325 -42.82 -19.27 -29.79
C MET A 325 -44.14 -20.06 -29.55
N ARG A 326 -45.07 -19.42 -28.96
CA ARG A 326 -46.50 -19.23 -29.33
C ARG A 326 -47.21 -18.47 -28.23
#